data_eae5fad80890d534c8901532cb42c958
#
_entry.id   eae5fad80890d534c8901532cb42c958
#
_cell.length_a   1.000
_cell.length_b   1.000
_cell.length_c   1.000
_cell.angle_alpha   90.00
_cell.angle_beta   90.00
_cell.angle_gamma   90.00
#
_symmetry.space_group_name_H-M   'P 1'
#
loop_
_entity.id
_entity.type
_entity.pdbx_description
1 polymer ?
#
loop_
_entity_poly.entity_id
_entity_poly.type
_entity_poly.pdbx_seq_one_letter_code
_entity_poly.pdbx_strand_id
1 'polypeptide(L)'
;QDKIYLYDLTNTYFEGRKLDSKLANFGRSKEKRSDCKLVVLALVVNVEGFIKYSNIFEGNTTDNTTLPQIIDNLRTQTSQEKRAIVVIDAGIATEDNLKLLQEKGYDYVCVSRSKIKDYTVNPNGTIRHLMTKDNQFITLQKVEKQKETDYLLKVKSTGKQAKESAMKSKFESRFLEEINKIETSLNKKNGVKKADKVHQRIGRAIEKFPSAAKFYDIEVVEENQIATKIVFTKKKTSQQNDQELGAYFIKTNLNTENELSVWTIYNSIREIESTFRCLKTDLDLRPIYHKNDDATMAHLHLGILAYWLVNTIRHQLKQQKINHSWQEITRITNTQKVVTTYGKNKENEIIYVRRCTEPNEKVKKIYAALKYKNYPFTKRKSVVHKSELKKNKTQHSSKTNDG
;
A
#
# COMPACT_ATOMS: atom_id res chain seq x y z
N GLN A 1 19.15 12.97 -13.69
CA GLN A 1 19.56 12.02 -12.65
C GLN A 1 18.62 12.15 -11.46
N ASP A 2 18.05 11.02 -10.99
CA ASP A 2 17.10 11.03 -9.87
C ASP A 2 17.81 11.43 -8.58
N LYS A 3 17.23 12.41 -7.86
CA LYS A 3 17.75 12.88 -6.57
C LYS A 3 17.08 12.23 -5.37
N ILE A 4 15.93 11.62 -5.58
CA ILE A 4 15.10 11.03 -4.51
C ILE A 4 14.71 9.61 -4.93
N TYR A 5 15.00 8.67 -4.05
CA TYR A 5 14.60 7.28 -4.16
C TYR A 5 13.62 6.92 -3.05
N LEU A 6 12.55 6.28 -3.40
CA LEU A 6 11.54 5.77 -2.48
C LEU A 6 11.77 4.27 -2.36
N TYR A 7 11.97 3.78 -1.15
CA TYR A 7 12.19 2.37 -0.90
C TYR A 7 11.14 1.81 0.05
N ASP A 8 10.51 0.73 -0.35
CA ASP A 8 9.57 -0.03 0.46
C ASP A 8 9.48 -1.48 -0.04
N LEU A 9 8.88 -2.33 0.80
CA LEU A 9 8.62 -3.73 0.52
C LEU A 9 7.13 -4.03 0.51
N THR A 10 6.79 -5.01 -0.28
CA THR A 10 5.47 -5.61 -0.22
C THR A 10 5.58 -7.12 -0.28
N ASN A 11 4.56 -7.82 0.18
CA ASN A 11 4.46 -9.25 -0.05
C ASN A 11 3.26 -9.57 -0.94
N THR A 12 3.39 -10.69 -1.63
CA THR A 12 2.30 -11.32 -2.36
C THR A 12 2.21 -12.77 -1.92
N TYR A 13 1.04 -13.37 -2.07
CA TYR A 13 0.76 -14.70 -1.55
C TYR A 13 0.62 -15.73 -2.68
N PHE A 14 0.91 -16.97 -2.31
CA PHE A 14 0.74 -18.11 -3.18
C PHE A 14 -0.59 -18.81 -2.93
N GLU A 15 -1.15 -19.39 -4.00
CA GLU A 15 -2.14 -20.42 -3.87
C GLU A 15 -1.48 -21.82 -4.00
N GLY A 16 -1.96 -22.77 -3.16
CA GLY A 16 -1.43 -24.13 -3.08
C GLY A 16 -0.25 -24.29 -2.10
N ARG A 17 0.21 -25.55 -1.95
CA ARG A 17 1.12 -25.95 -0.85
C ARG A 17 2.55 -25.47 -0.98
N LYS A 18 3.08 -25.30 -2.20
CA LYS A 18 4.46 -24.84 -2.48
C LYS A 18 5.53 -25.55 -1.64
N LEU A 19 5.55 -26.88 -1.68
CA LEU A 19 6.42 -27.69 -0.81
C LEU A 19 7.90 -27.51 -1.17
N ASP A 20 8.22 -27.45 -2.47
CA ASP A 20 9.58 -27.45 -3.00
C ASP A 20 10.12 -26.03 -3.28
N SER A 21 9.39 -24.99 -2.92
CA SER A 21 9.82 -23.60 -3.12
C SER A 21 10.66 -23.11 -1.93
N LYS A 22 11.84 -22.55 -2.22
CA LYS A 22 12.69 -21.85 -1.25
C LYS A 22 12.17 -20.44 -0.98
N LEU A 23 11.59 -19.78 -1.98
CA LEU A 23 11.06 -18.42 -1.86
C LEU A 23 9.77 -18.37 -1.05
N ALA A 24 8.92 -19.41 -1.16
CA ALA A 24 7.60 -19.42 -0.55
C ALA A 24 7.68 -19.83 0.93
N ASN A 25 7.59 -18.85 1.83
CA ASN A 25 7.63 -19.05 3.28
C ASN A 25 6.43 -18.38 3.97
N PHE A 26 6.01 -18.94 5.13
CA PHE A 26 5.06 -18.27 6.00
C PHE A 26 5.71 -17.03 6.62
N GLY A 27 5.01 -15.92 6.62
CA GLY A 27 5.52 -14.66 7.13
C GLY A 27 4.39 -13.70 7.52
N ARG A 28 4.74 -12.48 7.87
CA ARG A 28 3.77 -11.45 8.22
C ARG A 28 3.08 -10.91 6.97
N SER A 29 1.89 -11.41 6.67
CA SER A 29 1.09 -10.92 5.54
C SER A 29 0.60 -9.49 5.77
N LYS A 30 0.93 -8.57 4.85
CA LYS A 30 0.33 -7.21 4.82
C LYS A 30 -1.18 -7.25 4.54
N GLU A 31 -1.70 -8.39 4.06
CA GLU A 31 -3.12 -8.64 3.74
C GLU A 31 -3.83 -9.46 4.82
N LYS A 32 -3.14 -9.72 5.95
CA LYS A 32 -3.67 -10.50 7.08
C LYS A 32 -4.06 -11.94 6.72
N ARG A 33 -3.45 -12.52 5.68
CA ARG A 33 -3.54 -13.93 5.31
C ARG A 33 -2.50 -14.72 6.10
N SER A 34 -2.93 -15.59 7.00
CA SER A 34 -2.06 -16.51 7.76
C SER A 34 -2.07 -17.94 7.21
N ASP A 35 -2.96 -18.21 6.25
CA ASP A 35 -3.25 -19.49 5.67
C ASP A 35 -2.38 -19.84 4.46
N CYS A 36 -1.59 -18.91 3.94
CA CYS A 36 -0.82 -19.06 2.72
C CYS A 36 0.64 -18.62 2.89
N LYS A 37 1.52 -19.24 2.10
CA LYS A 37 2.92 -18.83 1.98
C LYS A 37 3.02 -17.53 1.19
N LEU A 38 4.08 -16.76 1.44
CA LEU A 38 4.34 -15.45 0.89
C LEU A 38 5.67 -15.43 0.13
N VAL A 39 5.85 -14.40 -0.70
CA VAL A 39 7.13 -13.94 -1.22
C VAL A 39 7.19 -12.43 -1.06
N VAL A 40 8.35 -11.88 -0.76
CA VAL A 40 8.55 -10.44 -0.54
C VAL A 40 9.18 -9.81 -1.79
N LEU A 41 8.57 -8.72 -2.26
CA LEU A 41 9.07 -7.88 -3.35
C LEU A 41 9.52 -6.53 -2.79
N ALA A 42 10.79 -6.22 -2.94
CA ALA A 42 11.39 -4.94 -2.62
C ALA A 42 11.51 -4.09 -3.89
N LEU A 43 11.13 -2.83 -3.80
CA LEU A 43 11.24 -1.89 -4.90
C LEU A 43 11.94 -0.61 -4.47
N VAL A 44 12.78 -0.07 -5.36
CA VAL A 44 13.24 1.30 -5.33
C VAL A 44 12.62 2.03 -6.52
N VAL A 45 11.87 3.07 -6.26
CA VAL A 45 11.24 3.88 -7.32
C VAL A 45 11.68 5.35 -7.20
N ASN A 46 11.63 6.09 -8.28
CA ASN A 46 11.80 7.55 -8.23
C ASN A 46 10.47 8.25 -7.95
N VAL A 47 10.49 9.56 -7.80
CA VAL A 47 9.30 10.39 -7.51
C VAL A 47 8.24 10.38 -8.64
N GLU A 48 8.59 9.90 -9.82
CA GLU A 48 7.69 9.74 -10.96
C GLU A 48 7.10 8.31 -11.02
N GLY A 49 7.44 7.45 -10.06
CA GLY A 49 6.97 6.07 -9.97
C GLY A 49 7.73 5.06 -10.84
N PHE A 50 8.83 5.44 -11.49
CA PHE A 50 9.63 4.50 -12.25
C PHE A 50 10.50 3.64 -11.33
N ILE A 51 10.40 2.32 -11.49
CA ILE A 51 11.19 1.35 -10.73
C ILE A 51 12.65 1.44 -11.19
N LYS A 52 13.56 1.74 -10.28
CA LYS A 52 15.01 1.84 -10.51
C LYS A 52 15.74 0.57 -10.13
N TYR A 53 15.24 -0.11 -9.11
CA TYR A 53 15.77 -1.39 -8.65
C TYR A 53 14.64 -2.23 -8.05
N SER A 54 14.78 -3.54 -8.18
CA SER A 54 13.87 -4.52 -7.55
C SER A 54 14.65 -5.71 -7.07
N ASN A 55 14.20 -6.29 -5.97
CA ASN A 55 14.72 -7.57 -5.47
C ASN A 55 13.59 -8.42 -4.89
N ILE A 56 13.74 -9.73 -4.95
CA ILE A 56 12.77 -10.70 -4.47
C ILE A 56 13.40 -11.48 -3.34
N PHE A 57 12.71 -11.52 -2.19
CA PHE A 57 13.16 -12.18 -0.98
C PHE A 57 12.18 -13.26 -0.55
N GLU A 58 12.63 -14.16 0.29
CA GLU A 58 11.79 -15.17 0.93
C GLU A 58 10.63 -14.54 1.72
N GLY A 59 9.50 -15.24 1.79
CA GLY A 59 8.26 -14.73 2.38
C GLY A 59 8.32 -14.40 3.86
N ASN A 60 9.30 -14.92 4.60
CA ASN A 60 9.56 -14.65 6.01
C ASN A 60 10.55 -13.50 6.27
N THR A 61 11.08 -12.88 5.20
CA THR A 61 12.03 -11.78 5.31
C THR A 61 11.38 -10.56 5.97
N THR A 62 12.07 -9.95 6.93
CA THR A 62 11.59 -8.76 7.64
C THR A 62 12.04 -7.48 6.96
N ASP A 63 11.21 -6.43 7.04
CA ASP A 63 11.42 -5.18 6.30
C ASP A 63 12.77 -4.51 6.62
N ASN A 64 13.24 -4.59 7.86
CA ASN A 64 14.45 -3.92 8.32
C ASN A 64 15.77 -4.60 7.90
N THR A 65 15.74 -5.85 7.46
CA THR A 65 16.96 -6.61 7.11
C THR A 65 17.35 -6.49 5.64
N THR A 66 16.50 -5.92 4.82
CA THR A 66 16.67 -5.89 3.35
C THR A 66 17.44 -4.69 2.84
N LEU A 67 17.43 -3.57 3.57
CA LEU A 67 18.01 -2.31 3.13
C LEU A 67 19.50 -2.39 2.77
N PRO A 68 20.37 -3.08 3.55
CA PRO A 68 21.80 -3.16 3.23
C PRO A 68 22.08 -3.67 1.82
N GLN A 69 21.46 -4.79 1.45
CA GLN A 69 21.64 -5.40 0.12
C GLN A 69 21.12 -4.48 -1.00
N ILE A 70 20.01 -3.79 -0.77
CA ILE A 70 19.41 -2.88 -1.75
C ILE A 70 20.33 -1.67 -1.98
N ILE A 71 20.87 -1.08 -0.92
CA ILE A 71 21.74 0.10 -1.02
C ILE A 71 23.07 -0.22 -1.69
N ASP A 72 23.67 -1.38 -1.40
CA ASP A 72 24.91 -1.81 -2.05
C ASP A 72 24.71 -1.99 -3.57
N ASN A 73 23.60 -2.62 -3.97
CA ASN A 73 23.27 -2.79 -5.39
C ASN A 73 22.89 -1.46 -6.06
N LEU A 74 22.17 -0.57 -5.38
CA LEU A 74 21.82 0.74 -5.92
C LEU A 74 23.08 1.59 -6.16
N ARG A 75 24.08 1.50 -5.29
CA ARG A 75 25.35 2.21 -5.41
C ARG A 75 26.13 1.81 -6.65
N THR A 76 26.10 0.54 -7.04
CA THR A 76 26.78 0.07 -8.27
C THR A 76 26.13 0.57 -9.56
N GLN A 77 24.85 0.95 -9.50
CA GLN A 77 24.06 1.38 -10.66
C GLN A 77 23.88 2.90 -10.75
N THR A 78 24.26 3.65 -9.71
CA THR A 78 24.14 5.10 -9.65
C THR A 78 25.51 5.77 -9.61
N SER A 79 25.67 6.92 -10.29
CA SER A 79 26.92 7.66 -10.22
C SER A 79 27.16 8.24 -8.82
N GLN A 80 28.39 8.12 -8.33
CA GLN A 80 28.80 8.51 -6.97
C GLN A 80 28.84 10.03 -6.72
N GLU A 81 28.64 10.85 -7.75
CA GLU A 81 28.91 12.29 -7.67
C GLU A 81 27.87 13.14 -6.92
N LYS A 82 26.67 12.62 -6.63
CA LYS A 82 25.63 13.38 -5.93
C LYS A 82 24.94 12.53 -4.87
N ARG A 83 24.88 13.07 -3.65
CA ARG A 83 24.06 12.52 -2.58
C ARG A 83 22.60 12.42 -3.03
N ALA A 84 22.06 11.21 -2.99
CA ALA A 84 20.64 10.98 -3.21
C ALA A 84 19.93 10.88 -1.85
N ILE A 85 18.67 11.25 -1.84
CA ILE A 85 17.80 11.15 -0.66
C ILE A 85 17.04 9.84 -0.76
N VAL A 86 17.09 9.03 0.29
CA VAL A 86 16.32 7.79 0.40
C VAL A 86 15.15 8.02 1.35
N VAL A 87 13.93 7.87 0.82
CA VAL A 87 12.70 7.95 1.61
C VAL A 87 12.27 6.55 1.97
N ILE A 88 12.11 6.28 3.26
CA ILE A 88 11.75 4.96 3.81
C ILE A 88 10.60 5.06 4.81
N ASP A 89 9.85 3.96 4.94
CA ASP A 89 8.80 3.85 5.94
C ASP A 89 9.37 3.56 7.34
N ALA A 90 8.57 3.84 8.37
CA ALA A 90 8.91 3.60 9.77
C ALA A 90 9.35 2.14 10.06
N GLY A 91 8.82 1.16 9.33
CA GLY A 91 9.20 -0.25 9.46
C GLY A 91 10.66 -0.53 9.14
N ILE A 92 11.23 0.21 8.18
CA ILE A 92 12.60 0.08 7.68
C ILE A 92 13.56 0.98 8.44
N ALA A 93 13.07 2.11 8.98
CA ALA A 93 13.87 3.16 9.63
C ALA A 93 14.35 2.75 11.03
N THR A 94 15.22 1.73 11.11
CA THR A 94 15.96 1.40 12.35
C THR A 94 17.18 2.29 12.46
N GLU A 95 17.70 2.48 13.67
CA GLU A 95 18.92 3.28 13.88
C GLU A 95 20.11 2.74 13.08
N ASP A 96 20.25 1.40 12.99
CA ASP A 96 21.30 0.76 12.19
C ASP A 96 21.16 1.05 10.71
N ASN A 97 19.94 1.01 10.19
CA ASN A 97 19.66 1.31 8.79
C ASN A 97 19.89 2.81 8.48
N LEU A 98 19.56 3.72 9.39
CA LEU A 98 19.82 5.14 9.23
C LEU A 98 21.32 5.45 9.23
N LYS A 99 22.09 4.81 10.15
CA LYS A 99 23.55 4.90 10.15
C LYS A 99 24.17 4.36 8.87
N LEU A 100 23.70 3.19 8.40
CA LEU A 100 24.16 2.60 7.14
C LEU A 100 23.96 3.57 5.96
N LEU A 101 22.79 4.22 5.86
CA LEU A 101 22.54 5.22 4.81
C LEU A 101 23.55 6.36 4.87
N GLN A 102 23.82 6.90 6.06
CA GLN A 102 24.81 7.97 6.26
C GLN A 102 26.23 7.52 5.87
N GLU A 103 26.66 6.35 6.33
CA GLU A 103 27.96 5.77 6.01
C GLU A 103 28.16 5.53 4.51
N LYS A 104 27.08 5.15 3.81
CA LYS A 104 27.09 4.95 2.36
C LYS A 104 26.94 6.28 1.58
N GLY A 105 26.82 7.42 2.25
CA GLY A 105 26.73 8.75 1.64
C GLY A 105 25.35 9.14 1.14
N TYR A 106 24.29 8.52 1.63
CA TYR A 106 22.90 8.88 1.33
C TYR A 106 22.33 9.80 2.42
N ASP A 107 21.50 10.73 2.01
CA ASP A 107 20.61 11.41 2.91
C ASP A 107 19.29 10.60 3.04
N TYR A 108 18.57 10.79 4.14
CA TYR A 108 17.33 10.07 4.33
C TYR A 108 16.18 10.97 4.81
N VAL A 109 14.96 10.54 4.53
CA VAL A 109 13.73 11.09 5.10
C VAL A 109 12.83 9.93 5.50
N CYS A 110 12.43 9.86 6.76
CA CYS A 110 11.58 8.80 7.27
C CYS A 110 10.60 9.30 8.32
N VAL A 111 9.56 8.51 8.61
CA VAL A 111 8.73 8.74 9.80
C VAL A 111 9.34 8.02 11.00
N SER A 112 9.39 8.71 12.14
CA SER A 112 9.82 8.10 13.39
C SER A 112 8.91 6.92 13.78
N ARG A 113 9.51 5.80 14.18
CA ARG A 113 8.77 4.58 14.60
C ARG A 113 7.92 4.80 15.85
N SER A 114 8.38 5.65 16.75
CA SER A 114 7.69 5.98 18.00
C SER A 114 7.25 7.43 18.01
N LYS A 115 6.19 7.71 18.75
CA LYS A 115 5.85 9.10 19.08
C LYS A 115 6.98 9.66 19.94
N ILE A 116 7.63 10.72 19.44
CA ILE A 116 8.66 11.41 20.18
C ILE A 116 7.98 12.11 21.35
N LYS A 117 8.44 11.78 22.54
CA LYS A 117 8.12 12.47 23.79
C LYS A 117 9.31 13.37 24.12
N ASP A 118 9.17 14.29 25.01
CA ASP A 118 10.27 15.13 25.53
C ASP A 118 11.01 15.91 24.41
N TYR A 119 10.26 16.49 23.51
CA TYR A 119 10.76 17.44 22.53
C TYR A 119 10.45 18.88 22.97
N THR A 120 11.31 19.80 22.59
CA THR A 120 11.11 21.24 22.76
C THR A 120 10.72 21.86 21.42
N VAL A 121 9.78 22.78 21.47
CA VAL A 121 9.43 23.61 20.32
C VAL A 121 10.36 24.80 20.31
N ASN A 122 11.01 25.07 19.17
CA ASN A 122 11.79 26.29 19.07
C ASN A 122 10.83 27.48 19.16
N PRO A 123 10.97 28.36 20.18
CA PRO A 123 10.08 29.52 20.39
C PRO A 123 10.05 30.47 19.18
N ASN A 124 11.16 30.53 18.44
CA ASN A 124 11.31 31.33 17.22
C ASN A 124 11.02 30.57 15.93
N GLY A 125 10.62 29.29 16.06
CA GLY A 125 10.31 28.42 14.88
C GLY A 125 8.97 28.80 14.25
N THR A 126 8.97 28.92 12.96
CA THR A 126 7.75 29.16 12.16
C THR A 126 6.86 27.94 12.18
N ILE A 127 5.59 28.12 12.57
CA ILE A 127 4.55 27.13 12.36
C ILE A 127 3.98 27.37 10.96
N ARG A 128 4.10 26.37 10.06
CA ARG A 128 3.53 26.48 8.73
C ARG A 128 2.21 25.73 8.66
N HIS A 129 1.21 26.37 8.09
CA HIS A 129 -0.10 25.80 7.85
C HIS A 129 -0.29 25.60 6.35
N LEU A 130 -0.74 24.41 5.96
CA LEU A 130 -0.99 24.03 4.59
C LEU A 130 -2.40 23.45 4.48
N MET A 131 -3.05 23.71 3.35
CA MET A 131 -4.28 23.03 2.97
C MET A 131 -4.00 22.12 1.79
N THR A 132 -4.34 20.84 1.93
CA THR A 132 -4.24 19.89 0.82
C THR A 132 -5.41 20.04 -0.14
N LYS A 133 -5.30 19.44 -1.33
CA LYS A 133 -6.39 19.41 -2.33
C LYS A 133 -7.67 18.79 -1.79
N ASP A 134 -7.58 17.93 -0.79
CA ASP A 134 -8.71 17.25 -0.14
C ASP A 134 -9.21 18.03 1.10
N ASN A 135 -8.96 19.33 1.18
CA ASN A 135 -9.37 20.22 2.27
C ASN A 135 -8.89 19.76 3.66
N GLN A 136 -7.73 19.08 3.74
CA GLN A 136 -7.11 18.70 5.01
C GLN A 136 -6.12 19.76 5.44
N PHE A 137 -6.21 20.20 6.69
CA PHE A 137 -5.22 21.06 7.30
C PHE A 137 -4.01 20.25 7.77
N ILE A 138 -2.83 20.71 7.38
CA ILE A 138 -1.55 20.17 7.81
C ILE A 138 -0.81 21.28 8.54
N THR A 139 -0.34 21.00 9.73
CA THR A 139 0.55 21.89 10.49
C THR A 139 1.93 21.29 10.54
N LEU A 140 2.94 22.04 10.15
CA LEU A 140 4.35 21.68 10.17
C LEU A 140 5.07 22.52 11.22
N GLN A 141 5.85 21.89 12.07
CA GLN A 141 6.60 22.55 13.13
C GLN A 141 7.92 21.83 13.38
N LYS A 142 9.05 22.56 13.24
CA LYS A 142 10.36 22.06 13.63
C LYS A 142 10.40 21.87 15.13
N VAL A 143 10.91 20.75 15.58
CA VAL A 143 11.09 20.42 17.00
C VAL A 143 12.50 19.91 17.23
N GLU A 144 12.97 20.06 18.46
CA GLU A 144 14.31 19.64 18.88
C GLU A 144 14.19 18.65 20.04
N LYS A 145 15.08 17.66 20.05
CA LYS A 145 15.18 16.72 21.15
C LYS A 145 16.62 16.68 21.64
N GLN A 146 16.80 16.65 22.95
CA GLN A 146 18.14 16.54 23.53
C GLN A 146 18.88 15.32 22.98
N LYS A 147 20.15 15.51 22.59
CA LYS A 147 21.05 14.50 22.03
C LYS A 147 20.66 13.98 20.63
N GLU A 148 19.66 14.56 19.98
CA GLU A 148 19.31 14.23 18.59
C GLU A 148 19.97 15.25 17.65
N THR A 149 20.76 14.78 16.70
CA THR A 149 21.44 15.64 15.69
C THR A 149 20.61 15.78 14.42
N ASP A 150 19.64 14.89 14.24
CA ASP A 150 18.80 14.90 13.07
C ASP A 150 17.72 15.97 13.15
N TYR A 151 17.32 16.47 11.99
CA TYR A 151 16.19 17.39 11.89
C TYR A 151 14.88 16.64 12.14
N LEU A 152 14.11 17.15 13.10
CA LEU A 152 12.81 16.60 13.47
C LEU A 152 11.70 17.57 13.07
N LEU A 153 10.74 17.07 12.29
CA LEU A 153 9.55 17.82 11.90
C LEU A 153 8.30 17.18 12.49
N LYS A 154 7.64 17.88 13.41
CA LYS A 154 6.31 17.50 13.90
C LYS A 154 5.28 17.89 12.85
N VAL A 155 4.50 16.91 12.42
CA VAL A 155 3.41 17.08 11.46
C VAL A 155 2.10 16.74 12.14
N LYS A 156 1.11 17.63 12.09
CA LYS A 156 -0.25 17.36 12.55
C LYS A 156 -1.22 17.46 11.38
N SER A 157 -2.02 16.43 11.17
CA SER A 157 -2.97 16.32 10.07
C SER A 157 -4.39 16.14 10.59
N THR A 158 -5.32 16.99 10.17
CA THR A 158 -6.74 16.86 10.53
C THR A 158 -7.35 15.58 10.00
N GLY A 159 -6.98 15.13 8.80
CA GLY A 159 -7.46 13.88 8.24
C GLY A 159 -6.97 12.64 9.02
N LYS A 160 -5.70 12.65 9.46
CA LYS A 160 -5.16 11.59 10.33
C LYS A 160 -5.80 11.65 11.71
N GLN A 161 -6.00 12.84 12.27
CA GLN A 161 -6.69 13.05 13.55
C GLN A 161 -8.11 12.48 13.53
N ALA A 162 -8.88 12.75 12.49
CA ALA A 162 -10.23 12.23 12.34
C ALA A 162 -10.26 10.69 12.27
N LYS A 163 -9.33 10.08 11.51
CA LYS A 163 -9.20 8.62 11.44
C LYS A 163 -8.83 7.99 12.79
N GLU A 164 -7.83 8.56 13.48
CA GLU A 164 -7.39 8.05 14.79
C GLU A 164 -8.49 8.20 15.84
N SER A 165 -9.23 9.33 15.83
CA SER A 165 -10.37 9.57 16.72
C SER A 165 -11.50 8.58 16.46
N ALA A 166 -11.88 8.36 15.19
CA ALA A 166 -12.90 7.39 14.83
C ALA A 166 -12.52 5.95 15.21
N MET A 167 -11.25 5.56 15.02
CA MET A 167 -10.75 4.26 15.47
C MET A 167 -10.79 4.14 17.00
N LYS A 168 -10.35 5.16 17.72
CA LYS A 168 -10.40 5.20 19.19
C LYS A 168 -11.83 5.02 19.69
N SER A 169 -12.78 5.80 19.16
CA SER A 169 -14.20 5.71 19.54
C SER A 169 -14.79 4.33 19.25
N LYS A 170 -14.46 3.75 18.09
CA LYS A 170 -14.93 2.39 17.72
C LYS A 170 -14.40 1.31 18.67
N PHE A 171 -13.12 1.36 19.05
CA PHE A 171 -12.57 0.39 20.00
C PHE A 171 -13.13 0.62 21.41
N GLU A 172 -13.32 1.87 21.81
CA GLU A 172 -13.93 2.22 23.09
C GLU A 172 -15.37 1.72 23.18
N SER A 173 -16.22 1.97 22.19
CA SER A 173 -17.59 1.46 22.14
C SER A 173 -17.64 -0.06 22.27
N ARG A 174 -16.81 -0.79 21.50
CA ARG A 174 -16.77 -2.24 21.55
C ARG A 174 -16.28 -2.79 22.88
N PHE A 175 -15.33 -2.11 23.51
CA PHE A 175 -14.85 -2.47 24.83
C PHE A 175 -15.96 -2.32 25.87
N LEU A 176 -16.64 -1.15 25.88
CA LEU A 176 -17.76 -0.88 26.78
C LEU A 176 -18.94 -1.84 26.55
N GLU A 177 -19.24 -2.19 25.30
CA GLU A 177 -20.25 -3.21 25.00
C GLU A 177 -19.92 -4.58 25.64
N GLU A 178 -18.64 -5.00 25.59
CA GLU A 178 -18.22 -6.27 26.23
C GLU A 178 -18.31 -6.18 27.75
N ILE A 179 -17.92 -5.07 28.39
CA ILE A 179 -18.04 -4.86 29.83
C ILE A 179 -19.51 -4.83 30.23
N ASN A 180 -20.38 -4.12 29.52
CA ASN A 180 -21.81 -4.06 29.75
C ASN A 180 -22.49 -5.45 29.60
N LYS A 181 -22.06 -6.29 28.66
CA LYS A 181 -22.54 -7.69 28.56
C LYS A 181 -22.19 -8.51 29.78
N ILE A 182 -21.01 -8.31 30.35
CA ILE A 182 -20.59 -9.00 31.56
C ILE A 182 -21.45 -8.52 32.74
N GLU A 183 -21.64 -7.20 32.91
CA GLU A 183 -22.47 -6.61 33.96
C GLU A 183 -23.94 -7.07 33.84
N THR A 184 -24.53 -7.01 32.65
CA THR A 184 -25.90 -7.48 32.40
C THR A 184 -26.05 -8.97 32.73
N SER A 185 -24.99 -9.78 32.56
CA SER A 185 -24.98 -11.19 32.92
C SER A 185 -25.13 -11.40 34.43
N LEU A 186 -24.67 -10.48 35.28
CA LEU A 186 -24.83 -10.58 36.75
C LEU A 186 -26.30 -10.57 37.18
N ASN A 187 -27.14 -9.85 36.46
CA ASN A 187 -28.57 -9.69 36.76
C ASN A 187 -29.44 -10.83 36.19
N LYS A 188 -28.89 -11.72 35.36
CA LYS A 188 -29.64 -12.84 34.77
C LYS A 188 -29.72 -14.03 35.76
N LYS A 189 -30.86 -14.77 35.77
CA LYS A 189 -31.08 -15.95 36.63
C LYS A 189 -29.98 -17.01 36.45
N ASN A 190 -29.53 -17.27 35.23
CA ASN A 190 -28.47 -18.23 34.89
C ASN A 190 -27.14 -17.53 34.47
N GLY A 191 -26.92 -16.29 34.90
CA GLY A 191 -25.72 -15.52 34.57
C GLY A 191 -24.50 -15.96 35.38
N VAL A 192 -23.32 -15.68 34.83
CA VAL A 192 -22.04 -15.94 35.50
C VAL A 192 -21.84 -14.92 36.60
N LYS A 193 -21.93 -15.33 37.87
CA LYS A 193 -21.81 -14.46 39.05
C LYS A 193 -20.56 -14.76 39.91
N LYS A 194 -19.89 -15.93 39.73
CA LYS A 194 -18.63 -16.21 40.45
C LYS A 194 -17.58 -15.17 40.14
N ALA A 195 -17.03 -14.52 41.17
CA ALA A 195 -16.08 -13.44 41.03
C ALA A 195 -14.90 -13.80 40.14
N ASP A 196 -14.26 -14.95 40.34
CA ASP A 196 -13.14 -15.42 39.50
C ASP A 196 -13.49 -15.50 38.02
N LYS A 197 -14.68 -16.00 37.68
CA LYS A 197 -15.14 -16.10 36.29
C LYS A 197 -15.44 -14.72 35.69
N VAL A 198 -15.92 -13.78 36.50
CA VAL A 198 -16.18 -12.41 36.10
C VAL A 198 -14.83 -11.71 35.80
N HIS A 199 -13.85 -11.84 36.72
CA HIS A 199 -12.49 -11.31 36.50
C HIS A 199 -11.82 -11.89 35.24
N GLN A 200 -11.95 -13.20 34.99
CA GLN A 200 -11.44 -13.82 33.75
C GLN A 200 -12.09 -13.24 32.50
N ARG A 201 -13.41 -12.98 32.53
CA ARG A 201 -14.12 -12.37 31.40
C ARG A 201 -13.68 -10.93 31.17
N ILE A 202 -13.48 -10.13 32.22
CA ILE A 202 -12.95 -8.79 32.18
C ILE A 202 -11.52 -8.83 31.62
N GLY A 203 -10.66 -9.72 32.09
CA GLY A 203 -9.30 -9.91 31.56
C GLY A 203 -9.28 -10.20 30.06
N ARG A 204 -10.16 -11.05 29.55
CA ARG A 204 -10.31 -11.31 28.11
C ARG A 204 -10.78 -10.08 27.33
N ALA A 205 -11.66 -9.26 27.90
CA ALA A 205 -12.09 -8.00 27.28
C ALA A 205 -10.94 -6.99 27.22
N ILE A 206 -10.12 -6.90 28.27
CA ILE A 206 -8.91 -6.08 28.32
C ILE A 206 -7.89 -6.55 27.28
N GLU A 207 -7.63 -7.85 27.18
CA GLU A 207 -6.74 -8.45 26.19
C GLU A 207 -7.23 -8.18 24.75
N LYS A 208 -8.52 -8.26 24.50
CA LYS A 208 -9.14 -8.01 23.20
C LYS A 208 -9.09 -6.53 22.78
N PHE A 209 -9.16 -5.60 23.74
CA PHE A 209 -9.21 -4.16 23.50
C PHE A 209 -8.20 -3.36 24.35
N PRO A 210 -6.89 -3.69 24.32
CA PRO A 210 -5.90 -3.10 25.22
C PRO A 210 -5.75 -1.59 25.04
N SER A 211 -5.98 -1.08 23.82
CA SER A 211 -5.91 0.33 23.49
C SER A 211 -7.03 1.19 24.12
N ALA A 212 -8.19 0.58 24.39
CA ALA A 212 -9.31 1.23 25.06
C ALA A 212 -9.25 1.00 26.58
N ALA A 213 -8.99 -0.24 26.98
CA ALA A 213 -9.00 -0.65 28.41
C ALA A 213 -8.05 0.15 29.28
N LYS A 214 -6.86 0.55 28.76
CA LYS A 214 -5.88 1.37 29.52
C LYS A 214 -6.43 2.72 30.02
N PHE A 215 -7.53 3.20 29.46
CA PHE A 215 -8.16 4.46 29.86
C PHE A 215 -9.29 4.27 30.88
N TYR A 216 -9.52 3.06 31.36
CA TYR A 216 -10.56 2.75 32.32
C TYR A 216 -9.99 2.07 33.55
N ASP A 217 -10.49 2.46 34.73
CA ASP A 217 -10.39 1.67 35.95
C ASP A 217 -11.64 0.84 36.06
N ILE A 218 -11.47 -0.45 36.34
CA ILE A 218 -12.56 -1.41 36.42
C ILE A 218 -12.46 -2.12 37.75
N GLU A 219 -13.52 -2.00 38.57
CA GLU A 219 -13.64 -2.63 39.85
C GLU A 219 -14.84 -3.56 39.87
N VAL A 220 -14.68 -4.72 40.45
CA VAL A 220 -15.74 -5.70 40.65
C VAL A 220 -16.14 -5.63 42.12
N VAL A 221 -17.37 -5.25 42.39
CA VAL A 221 -17.93 -5.31 43.73
C VAL A 221 -18.41 -6.74 43.95
N GLU A 222 -17.89 -7.37 45.00
CA GLU A 222 -18.19 -8.77 45.30
C GLU A 222 -18.56 -8.98 46.77
N GLU A 223 -19.49 -9.90 46.98
CA GLU A 223 -19.91 -10.36 48.32
C GLU A 223 -19.86 -11.89 48.31
N ASN A 224 -19.17 -12.49 49.29
CA ASN A 224 -19.03 -13.93 49.42
C ASN A 224 -18.59 -14.64 48.10
N GLN A 225 -17.59 -14.09 47.40
CA GLN A 225 -17.09 -14.59 46.11
C GLN A 225 -18.11 -14.52 44.95
N ILE A 226 -19.19 -13.75 45.13
CA ILE A 226 -20.18 -13.48 44.09
C ILE A 226 -20.06 -12.01 43.66
N ALA A 227 -19.83 -11.77 42.38
CA ALA A 227 -19.83 -10.44 41.83
C ALA A 227 -21.27 -9.88 41.79
N THR A 228 -21.47 -8.72 42.37
CA THR A 228 -22.78 -8.06 42.44
C THR A 228 -22.86 -6.88 41.45
N LYS A 229 -21.75 -6.19 41.21
CA LYS A 229 -21.70 -5.02 40.33
C LYS A 229 -20.31 -4.86 39.70
N ILE A 230 -20.26 -4.29 38.51
CA ILE A 230 -19.01 -3.82 37.88
C ILE A 230 -19.06 -2.31 37.83
N VAL A 231 -18.05 -1.64 38.41
CA VAL A 231 -17.89 -0.20 38.36
C VAL A 231 -16.72 0.09 37.42
N PHE A 232 -16.94 0.91 36.40
CA PHE A 232 -15.87 1.33 35.53
C PHE A 232 -15.88 2.84 35.35
N THR A 233 -14.71 3.46 35.52
CA THR A 233 -14.50 4.90 35.45
C THR A 233 -13.43 5.26 34.46
N LYS A 234 -13.67 6.31 33.67
CA LYS A 234 -12.71 6.79 32.69
C LYS A 234 -11.63 7.64 33.36
N LYS A 235 -10.36 7.29 33.15
CA LYS A 235 -9.21 8.02 33.70
C LYS A 235 -9.08 9.41 33.10
N LYS A 236 -8.71 10.40 33.92
CA LYS A 236 -8.46 11.79 33.48
C LYS A 236 -7.34 11.93 32.46
N THR A 237 -6.35 11.02 32.47
CA THR A 237 -5.23 10.96 31.50
C THR A 237 -5.67 10.74 30.05
N SER A 238 -6.93 10.37 29.80
CA SER A 238 -7.44 10.22 28.43
C SER A 238 -7.47 11.52 27.65
N GLN A 239 -7.62 12.68 28.30
CA GLN A 239 -7.73 13.99 27.66
C GLN A 239 -6.38 14.51 27.11
N GLN A 240 -5.27 14.24 27.80
CA GLN A 240 -3.92 14.64 27.33
C GLN A 240 -3.52 13.89 26.05
N ASN A 241 -3.92 12.62 25.88
CA ASN A 241 -3.64 11.86 24.68
C ASN A 241 -4.45 12.33 23.46
N ASP A 242 -5.54 13.04 23.63
CA ASP A 242 -6.37 13.54 22.52
C ASP A 242 -5.73 14.73 21.79
N GLN A 243 -4.89 15.51 22.48
CA GLN A 243 -4.16 16.63 21.88
C GLN A 243 -3.10 16.18 20.85
N GLU A 244 -2.57 14.97 21.00
CA GLU A 244 -1.55 14.39 20.12
C GLU A 244 -2.14 13.49 19.01
N LEU A 245 -3.47 13.43 18.89
CA LEU A 245 -4.10 12.72 17.78
C LEU A 245 -3.79 13.42 16.45
N GLY A 246 -3.48 12.61 15.45
CA GLY A 246 -3.10 13.09 14.12
C GLY A 246 -1.67 13.58 13.99
N ALA A 247 -0.88 13.58 15.07
CA ALA A 247 0.52 13.97 15.05
C ALA A 247 1.43 12.80 14.67
N TYR A 248 2.48 13.09 13.91
CA TYR A 248 3.60 12.20 13.60
C TYR A 248 4.87 13.02 13.41
N PHE A 249 6.02 12.37 13.43
CA PHE A 249 7.31 13.03 13.31
C PHE A 249 8.06 12.50 12.10
N ILE A 250 8.57 13.40 11.28
CA ILE A 250 9.50 13.11 10.20
C ILE A 250 10.91 13.38 10.74
N LYS A 251 11.81 12.42 10.50
CA LYS A 251 13.23 12.49 10.86
C LYS A 251 14.06 12.50 9.59
N THR A 252 15.08 13.37 9.54
CA THR A 252 15.99 13.49 8.38
C THR A 252 17.35 14.04 8.80
N ASN A 253 18.40 13.61 8.10
CA ASN A 253 19.75 14.18 8.21
C ASN A 253 20.01 15.30 7.16
N LEU A 254 18.99 15.68 6.40
CA LEU A 254 19.10 16.80 5.45
C LEU A 254 19.41 18.09 6.16
N ASN A 255 20.44 18.79 5.71
CA ASN A 255 20.70 20.16 6.12
C ASN A 255 19.76 21.13 5.38
N THR A 256 18.57 21.31 5.91
CA THR A 256 17.54 22.18 5.34
C THR A 256 16.77 22.88 6.46
N GLU A 257 16.40 24.12 6.23
CA GLU A 257 15.52 24.88 7.14
C GLU A 257 14.08 24.96 6.62
N ASN A 258 13.76 24.26 5.52
CA ASN A 258 12.45 24.35 4.88
C ASN A 258 11.58 23.15 5.24
N GLU A 259 10.68 23.32 6.19
CA GLU A 259 9.72 22.31 6.66
C GLU A 259 8.85 21.76 5.51
N LEU A 260 8.45 22.63 4.59
CA LEU A 260 7.64 22.24 3.44
C LEU A 260 8.38 21.30 2.51
N SER A 261 9.68 21.52 2.28
CA SER A 261 10.52 20.65 1.47
C SER A 261 10.62 19.26 2.08
N VAL A 262 10.92 19.16 3.38
CA VAL A 262 11.00 17.87 4.09
C VAL A 262 9.67 17.13 4.03
N TRP A 263 8.57 17.83 4.29
CA TRP A 263 7.24 17.23 4.22
C TRP A 263 6.86 16.77 2.80
N THR A 264 7.22 17.56 1.77
CA THR A 264 6.97 17.23 0.37
C THR A 264 7.77 15.99 -0.07
N ILE A 265 9.05 15.93 0.31
CA ILE A 265 9.90 14.76 0.05
C ILE A 265 9.31 13.52 0.71
N TYR A 266 8.93 13.60 1.99
CA TYR A 266 8.30 12.46 2.65
C TYR A 266 7.00 12.03 1.97
N ASN A 267 6.15 12.97 1.57
CA ASN A 267 4.87 12.63 0.93
C ASN A 267 5.03 11.96 -0.44
N SER A 268 6.20 12.05 -1.08
CA SER A 268 6.49 11.32 -2.32
C SER A 268 6.44 9.80 -2.12
N ILE A 269 6.52 9.29 -0.87
CA ILE A 269 6.37 7.87 -0.54
C ILE A 269 5.05 7.28 -1.04
N ARG A 270 4.03 8.11 -1.22
CA ARG A 270 2.75 7.69 -1.82
C ARG A 270 2.89 7.14 -3.24
N GLU A 271 3.96 7.50 -3.95
CA GLU A 271 4.19 7.00 -5.30
C GLU A 271 4.58 5.51 -5.28
N ILE A 272 5.40 5.07 -4.30
CA ILE A 272 5.70 3.64 -4.15
C ILE A 272 4.48 2.84 -3.66
N GLU A 273 3.65 3.42 -2.78
CA GLU A 273 2.37 2.80 -2.40
C GLU A 273 1.43 2.64 -3.61
N SER A 274 1.39 3.65 -4.49
CA SER A 274 0.62 3.61 -5.74
C SER A 274 1.17 2.55 -6.71
N THR A 275 2.51 2.41 -6.77
CA THR A 275 3.20 1.37 -7.56
C THR A 275 2.78 -0.03 -7.11
N PHE A 276 2.86 -0.30 -5.81
CA PHE A 276 2.44 -1.61 -5.28
C PHE A 276 0.96 -1.89 -5.48
N ARG A 277 0.11 -0.88 -5.35
CA ARG A 277 -1.33 -1.03 -5.63
C ARG A 277 -1.58 -1.39 -7.09
N CYS A 278 -0.92 -0.70 -8.02
CA CYS A 278 -1.03 -0.99 -9.44
C CYS A 278 -0.58 -2.42 -9.75
N LEU A 279 0.58 -2.84 -9.27
CA LEU A 279 1.09 -4.20 -9.42
C LEU A 279 0.10 -5.25 -8.91
N LYS A 280 -0.40 -5.08 -7.69
CA LYS A 280 -1.24 -6.08 -7.01
C LYS A 280 -2.68 -6.12 -7.51
N THR A 281 -3.24 -4.98 -7.90
CA THR A 281 -4.68 -4.84 -8.18
C THR A 281 -4.97 -4.65 -9.65
N ASP A 282 -4.17 -3.82 -10.35
CA ASP A 282 -4.43 -3.50 -11.75
C ASP A 282 -3.75 -4.52 -12.70
N LEU A 283 -2.65 -5.14 -12.26
CA LEU A 283 -1.84 -6.09 -13.03
C LEU A 283 -1.89 -7.51 -12.46
N ASP A 284 -2.77 -7.77 -11.50
CA ASP A 284 -3.04 -9.11 -10.93
C ASP A 284 -1.77 -9.88 -10.53
N LEU A 285 -0.79 -9.19 -9.91
CA LEU A 285 0.46 -9.81 -9.46
C LEU A 285 0.22 -10.92 -8.41
N ARG A 286 -0.97 -10.99 -7.86
CA ARG A 286 -1.41 -11.96 -6.86
C ARG A 286 -2.81 -12.48 -7.13
N PRO A 287 -3.12 -13.72 -6.76
CA PRO A 287 -2.23 -14.74 -6.17
C PRO A 287 -1.24 -15.34 -7.17
N ILE A 288 -0.14 -15.93 -6.64
CA ILE A 288 0.84 -16.65 -7.46
C ILE A 288 0.48 -18.13 -7.46
N TYR A 289 0.32 -18.70 -8.65
CA TYR A 289 -0.03 -20.11 -8.85
C TYR A 289 1.17 -21.01 -9.22
N HIS A 290 2.30 -20.42 -9.61
CA HIS A 290 3.48 -21.15 -10.10
C HIS A 290 4.05 -22.11 -9.06
N LYS A 291 4.47 -23.31 -9.48
CA LYS A 291 4.97 -24.36 -8.58
C LYS A 291 6.42 -24.17 -8.18
N ASN A 292 7.28 -23.73 -9.10
CA ASN A 292 8.72 -23.55 -8.89
C ASN A 292 9.11 -22.09 -8.74
N ASP A 293 10.34 -21.87 -8.24
CA ASP A 293 10.86 -20.55 -7.97
C ASP A 293 11.19 -19.76 -9.24
N ASP A 294 11.71 -20.42 -10.30
CA ASP A 294 12.04 -19.74 -11.56
C ASP A 294 10.80 -19.15 -12.22
N ALA A 295 9.69 -19.90 -12.29
CA ALA A 295 8.43 -19.39 -12.81
C ALA A 295 7.84 -18.30 -11.92
N THR A 296 8.04 -18.36 -10.60
CA THR A 296 7.66 -17.30 -9.66
C THR A 296 8.47 -16.03 -9.91
N MET A 297 9.79 -16.15 -10.08
CA MET A 297 10.66 -15.03 -10.42
C MET A 297 10.28 -14.39 -11.75
N ALA A 298 10.05 -15.24 -12.78
CA ALA A 298 9.59 -14.76 -14.09
C ALA A 298 8.26 -14.01 -14.01
N HIS A 299 7.29 -14.53 -13.26
CA HIS A 299 5.99 -13.87 -13.02
C HIS A 299 6.16 -12.48 -12.40
N LEU A 300 6.97 -12.37 -11.36
CA LEU A 300 7.20 -11.09 -10.68
C LEU A 300 7.93 -10.08 -11.59
N HIS A 301 8.95 -10.52 -12.35
CA HIS A 301 9.66 -9.66 -13.30
C HIS A 301 8.78 -9.22 -14.46
N LEU A 302 7.93 -10.10 -14.99
CA LEU A 302 6.96 -9.74 -16.04
C LEU A 302 5.93 -8.72 -15.52
N GLY A 303 5.49 -8.87 -14.26
CA GLY A 303 4.66 -7.87 -13.59
C GLY A 303 5.32 -6.50 -13.51
N ILE A 304 6.62 -6.46 -13.18
CA ILE A 304 7.42 -5.22 -13.16
C ILE A 304 7.51 -4.61 -14.56
N LEU A 305 7.76 -5.40 -15.61
CA LEU A 305 7.80 -4.92 -16.99
C LEU A 305 6.44 -4.38 -17.44
N ALA A 306 5.35 -5.07 -17.12
CA ALA A 306 4.00 -4.58 -17.37
C ALA A 306 3.73 -3.25 -16.66
N TYR A 307 4.17 -3.12 -15.40
CA TYR A 307 4.08 -1.87 -14.65
C TYR A 307 4.86 -0.73 -15.34
N TRP A 308 6.05 -1.00 -15.88
CA TRP A 308 6.82 0.00 -16.63
C TRP A 308 6.03 0.59 -17.80
N LEU A 309 5.33 -0.25 -18.56
CA LEU A 309 4.46 0.19 -19.66
C LEU A 309 3.31 1.06 -19.13
N VAL A 310 2.63 0.57 -18.10
CA VAL A 310 1.52 1.30 -17.45
C VAL A 310 1.99 2.65 -16.92
N ASN A 311 3.12 2.69 -16.20
CA ASN A 311 3.63 3.93 -15.63
C ASN A 311 4.10 4.91 -16.71
N THR A 312 4.70 4.43 -17.82
CA THR A 312 5.08 5.26 -18.96
C THR A 312 3.85 5.96 -19.56
N ILE A 313 2.77 5.22 -19.79
CA ILE A 313 1.51 5.79 -20.30
C ILE A 313 0.96 6.82 -19.31
N ARG A 314 0.89 6.49 -18.02
CA ARG A 314 0.40 7.41 -16.98
C ARG A 314 1.26 8.67 -16.87
N HIS A 315 2.59 8.53 -16.95
CA HIS A 315 3.53 9.65 -16.91
C HIS A 315 3.31 10.60 -18.09
N GLN A 316 3.21 10.08 -19.33
CA GLN A 316 2.92 10.88 -20.52
C GLN A 316 1.58 11.62 -20.40
N LEU A 317 0.55 10.96 -19.89
CA LEU A 317 -0.77 11.58 -19.64
C LEU A 317 -0.70 12.67 -18.55
N LYS A 318 0.05 12.43 -17.46
CA LYS A 318 0.27 13.45 -16.40
C LYS A 318 0.94 14.71 -16.95
N GLN A 319 1.90 14.57 -17.86
CA GLN A 319 2.56 15.71 -18.52
C GLN A 319 1.56 16.56 -19.33
N GLN A 320 0.50 15.94 -19.84
CA GLN A 320 -0.63 16.62 -20.51
C GLN A 320 -1.77 16.98 -19.56
N LYS A 321 -1.51 17.03 -18.25
CA LYS A 321 -2.49 17.35 -17.17
C LYS A 321 -3.67 16.37 -17.08
N ILE A 322 -3.54 15.16 -17.62
CA ILE A 322 -4.51 14.07 -17.51
C ILE A 322 -4.03 13.13 -16.39
N ASN A 323 -4.63 13.24 -15.21
CA ASN A 323 -4.24 12.46 -14.03
C ASN A 323 -5.29 11.38 -13.72
N HIS A 324 -5.42 10.37 -14.59
CA HIS A 324 -6.28 9.22 -14.39
C HIS A 324 -5.55 8.04 -13.76
N SER A 325 -6.27 7.24 -12.95
CA SER A 325 -5.79 5.92 -12.52
C SER A 325 -5.73 4.96 -13.72
N TRP A 326 -4.97 3.86 -13.60
CA TRP A 326 -4.91 2.86 -14.66
C TRP A 326 -6.29 2.26 -14.95
N GLN A 327 -7.07 1.97 -13.92
CA GLN A 327 -8.44 1.48 -14.05
C GLN A 327 -9.31 2.46 -14.84
N GLU A 328 -9.19 3.77 -14.60
CA GLU A 328 -9.96 4.76 -15.32
C GLU A 328 -9.50 4.86 -16.79
N ILE A 329 -8.20 4.79 -17.06
CA ILE A 329 -7.67 4.77 -18.43
C ILE A 329 -8.22 3.57 -19.18
N THR A 330 -8.14 2.35 -18.61
CA THR A 330 -8.66 1.14 -19.23
C THR A 330 -10.18 1.21 -19.41
N ARG A 331 -10.93 1.72 -18.44
CA ARG A 331 -12.37 1.92 -18.55
C ARG A 331 -12.74 2.83 -19.71
N ILE A 332 -12.03 3.94 -19.88
CA ILE A 332 -12.27 4.89 -20.98
C ILE A 332 -11.90 4.25 -22.31
N THR A 333 -10.70 3.68 -22.45
CA THR A 333 -10.21 3.12 -23.71
C THR A 333 -10.97 1.88 -24.15
N ASN A 334 -11.49 1.08 -23.20
CA ASN A 334 -12.32 -0.09 -23.48
C ASN A 334 -13.68 0.26 -24.10
N THR A 335 -14.09 1.51 -24.16
CA THR A 335 -15.30 1.91 -24.90
C THR A 335 -15.12 1.82 -26.41
N GLN A 336 -13.88 1.90 -26.91
CA GLN A 336 -13.58 1.67 -28.31
C GLN A 336 -13.33 0.18 -28.55
N LYS A 337 -14.04 -0.41 -29.50
CA LYS A 337 -14.00 -1.84 -29.81
C LYS A 337 -13.51 -2.09 -31.23
N VAL A 338 -12.93 -3.25 -31.43
CA VAL A 338 -12.69 -3.80 -32.76
C VAL A 338 -13.84 -4.73 -33.11
N VAL A 339 -14.57 -4.41 -34.15
CA VAL A 339 -15.73 -5.18 -34.59
C VAL A 339 -15.38 -5.92 -35.88
N THR A 340 -15.68 -7.20 -35.91
CA THR A 340 -15.59 -8.01 -37.10
C THR A 340 -17.01 -8.37 -37.57
N THR A 341 -17.40 -7.86 -38.75
CA THR A 341 -18.64 -8.22 -39.40
C THR A 341 -18.36 -9.22 -40.50
N TYR A 342 -19.28 -10.13 -40.75
CA TYR A 342 -19.17 -11.07 -41.83
C TYR A 342 -20.46 -11.16 -42.63
N GLY A 343 -20.34 -11.47 -43.91
CA GLY A 343 -21.47 -11.62 -44.81
C GLY A 343 -21.04 -12.46 -46.02
N LYS A 344 -22.02 -12.90 -46.82
CA LYS A 344 -21.75 -13.59 -48.06
C LYS A 344 -21.73 -12.61 -49.23
N ASN A 345 -20.81 -12.79 -50.17
CA ASN A 345 -20.80 -12.10 -51.44
C ASN A 345 -21.73 -12.82 -52.46
N LYS A 346 -21.81 -12.28 -53.68
CA LYS A 346 -22.60 -12.86 -54.78
C LYS A 346 -22.12 -14.27 -55.19
N GLU A 347 -20.87 -14.59 -54.94
CA GLU A 347 -20.22 -15.88 -55.23
C GLU A 347 -20.32 -16.86 -54.05
N ASN A 348 -21.13 -16.55 -53.04
CA ASN A 348 -21.36 -17.35 -51.84
C ASN A 348 -20.10 -17.52 -50.95
N GLU A 349 -19.09 -16.67 -51.14
CA GLU A 349 -17.88 -16.64 -50.28
C GLU A 349 -18.14 -15.77 -49.03
N ILE A 350 -17.47 -16.14 -47.92
CA ILE A 350 -17.60 -15.39 -46.68
C ILE A 350 -16.57 -14.25 -46.65
N ILE A 351 -17.07 -13.02 -46.60
CA ILE A 351 -16.25 -11.81 -46.44
C ILE A 351 -16.26 -11.40 -44.98
N TYR A 352 -15.08 -11.23 -44.41
CA TYR A 352 -14.88 -10.65 -43.09
C TYR A 352 -14.38 -9.20 -43.20
N VAL A 353 -15.05 -8.28 -42.51
CA VAL A 353 -14.63 -6.88 -42.42
C VAL A 353 -14.36 -6.55 -40.94
N ARG A 354 -13.11 -6.29 -40.61
CA ARG A 354 -12.67 -5.91 -39.27
C ARG A 354 -12.33 -4.42 -39.23
N ARG A 355 -12.97 -3.69 -38.32
CA ARG A 355 -12.75 -2.25 -38.15
C ARG A 355 -12.94 -1.81 -36.69
N CYS A 356 -12.32 -0.68 -36.31
CA CYS A 356 -12.59 -0.04 -35.03
C CYS A 356 -13.93 0.70 -35.04
N THR A 357 -14.59 0.74 -33.91
CA THR A 357 -15.68 1.70 -33.65
C THR A 357 -15.10 3.11 -33.57
N GLU A 358 -15.96 4.13 -33.66
CA GLU A 358 -15.54 5.51 -33.44
C GLU A 358 -15.16 5.75 -31.98
N PRO A 359 -14.03 6.42 -31.71
CA PRO A 359 -13.66 6.80 -30.35
C PRO A 359 -14.55 7.93 -29.85
N ASN A 360 -14.99 7.84 -28.61
CA ASN A 360 -15.66 8.95 -27.94
C ASN A 360 -14.65 10.08 -27.57
N GLU A 361 -15.15 11.24 -27.15
CA GLU A 361 -14.31 12.41 -26.86
C GLU A 361 -13.24 12.16 -25.77
N LYS A 362 -13.53 11.30 -24.78
CA LYS A 362 -12.56 10.95 -23.73
C LYS A 362 -11.41 10.10 -24.30
N VAL A 363 -11.72 9.14 -25.18
CA VAL A 363 -10.72 8.32 -25.87
C VAL A 363 -9.88 9.19 -26.81
N LYS A 364 -10.50 10.10 -27.58
CA LYS A 364 -9.79 11.04 -28.45
C LYS A 364 -8.79 11.89 -27.67
N LYS A 365 -9.17 12.40 -26.48
CA LYS A 365 -8.26 13.17 -25.62
C LYS A 365 -7.06 12.33 -25.15
N ILE A 366 -7.26 11.08 -24.76
CA ILE A 366 -6.18 10.17 -24.37
C ILE A 366 -5.25 9.90 -25.57
N TYR A 367 -5.82 9.59 -26.74
CA TYR A 367 -5.02 9.33 -27.94
C TYR A 367 -4.22 10.54 -28.40
N ALA A 368 -4.82 11.72 -28.36
CA ALA A 368 -4.11 12.98 -28.69
C ALA A 368 -2.94 13.23 -27.73
N ALA A 369 -3.15 13.03 -26.42
CA ALA A 369 -2.10 13.19 -25.41
C ALA A 369 -0.93 12.18 -25.58
N LEU A 370 -1.25 10.96 -26.04
CA LEU A 370 -0.26 9.90 -26.32
C LEU A 370 0.25 9.92 -27.77
N LYS A 371 -0.19 10.89 -28.58
CA LYS A 371 0.13 11.02 -30.02
C LYS A 371 -0.28 9.82 -30.85
N TYR A 372 -1.37 9.15 -30.47
CA TYR A 372 -1.96 8.05 -31.22
C TYR A 372 -3.02 8.53 -32.19
N LYS A 373 -3.21 7.76 -33.27
CA LYS A 373 -4.31 7.98 -34.22
C LYS A 373 -5.63 7.54 -33.62
N ASN A 374 -6.75 8.20 -34.00
CA ASN A 374 -8.10 7.86 -33.52
C ASN A 374 -8.53 6.42 -33.87
N TYR A 375 -7.93 5.86 -34.90
CA TYR A 375 -8.17 4.49 -35.36
C TYR A 375 -6.85 3.71 -35.33
N PRO A 376 -6.44 3.17 -34.18
CA PRO A 376 -5.14 2.51 -34.00
C PRO A 376 -5.05 1.19 -34.79
N PHE A 377 -6.18 0.58 -35.13
CA PHE A 377 -6.23 -0.62 -35.97
C PHE A 377 -6.69 -0.29 -37.38
N THR A 378 -5.89 -0.68 -38.36
CA THR A 378 -6.27 -0.52 -39.77
C THR A 378 -7.45 -1.42 -40.14
N LYS A 379 -8.34 -0.92 -40.98
CA LYS A 379 -9.43 -1.72 -41.55
C LYS A 379 -8.83 -2.89 -42.32
N ARG A 380 -9.26 -4.11 -42.02
CA ARG A 380 -8.89 -5.34 -42.76
C ARG A 380 -10.12 -5.93 -43.41
N LYS A 381 -9.97 -6.34 -44.65
CA LYS A 381 -10.97 -7.11 -45.37
C LYS A 381 -10.28 -8.40 -45.81
N SER A 382 -10.87 -9.54 -45.51
CA SER A 382 -10.42 -10.86 -45.95
C SER A 382 -11.59 -11.65 -46.54
N VAL A 383 -11.32 -12.45 -47.55
CA VAL A 383 -12.27 -13.38 -48.16
C VAL A 383 -11.78 -14.76 -47.82
N VAL A 384 -12.64 -15.62 -47.31
CA VAL A 384 -12.30 -17.01 -46.94
C VAL A 384 -13.18 -17.93 -47.75
N HIS A 385 -12.52 -18.78 -48.55
CA HIS A 385 -13.19 -19.78 -49.34
C HIS A 385 -13.74 -20.91 -48.47
N LYS A 386 -14.91 -21.45 -48.85
CA LYS A 386 -15.64 -22.46 -48.07
C LYS A 386 -14.81 -23.71 -47.75
N SER A 387 -13.82 -24.04 -48.61
CA SER A 387 -12.88 -25.15 -48.46
C SER A 387 -11.91 -24.98 -47.29
N GLU A 388 -11.50 -23.74 -46.98
CA GLU A 388 -10.58 -23.43 -45.90
C GLU A 388 -11.23 -23.43 -44.50
N LEU A 389 -12.53 -23.10 -44.43
CA LEU A 389 -13.32 -23.18 -43.20
C LEU A 389 -13.50 -24.64 -42.69
N LYS A 390 -13.52 -25.62 -43.59
CA LYS A 390 -13.59 -27.03 -43.20
C LYS A 390 -12.27 -27.53 -42.59
N LYS A 391 -11.11 -27.06 -43.08
CA LYS A 391 -9.78 -27.45 -42.58
C LYS A 391 -9.53 -26.90 -41.15
N ASN A 392 -9.97 -25.68 -40.83
CA ASN A 392 -9.80 -25.10 -39.52
C ASN A 392 -10.72 -25.70 -38.44
N LYS A 393 -11.90 -26.22 -38.79
CA LYS A 393 -12.76 -26.93 -37.84
C LYS A 393 -12.18 -28.28 -37.42
N THR A 394 -11.50 -28.99 -38.33
CA THR A 394 -10.88 -30.29 -38.05
C THR A 394 -9.61 -30.16 -37.18
N GLN A 395 -8.90 -29.03 -37.25
CA GLN A 395 -7.72 -28.79 -36.39
C GLN A 395 -8.07 -28.33 -34.97
N HIS A 396 -9.25 -27.75 -34.74
CA HIS A 396 -9.70 -27.38 -33.39
C HIS A 396 -10.39 -28.56 -32.66
N SER A 397 -10.96 -29.54 -33.36
CA SER A 397 -11.56 -30.72 -32.74
C SER A 397 -10.56 -31.81 -32.36
N SER A 398 -9.33 -31.78 -32.92
CA SER A 398 -8.26 -32.74 -32.59
C SER A 398 -7.34 -32.29 -31.43
N LYS A 399 -7.53 -31.07 -30.88
CA LYS A 399 -6.75 -30.58 -29.73
C LYS A 399 -7.48 -30.60 -28.38
N THR A 400 -8.70 -31.14 -28.35
CA THR A 400 -9.50 -31.21 -27.11
C THR A 400 -9.65 -32.64 -26.55
N ASN A 401 -8.94 -33.62 -27.09
CA ASN A 401 -8.96 -35.01 -26.59
C ASN A 401 -7.54 -35.54 -26.34
N ASP A 402 -6.74 -34.85 -25.52
CA ASP A 402 -5.60 -35.48 -24.84
C ASP A 402 -5.15 -34.58 -23.68
N GLY A 403 -5.43 -35.07 -22.44
CA GLY A 403 -4.78 -34.61 -21.19
C GLY A 403 -5.63 -33.85 -20.24
#